data_7228a2d8d93f786e16c3fa7e802e89ad
#
_entry.id   7228a2d8d93f786e16c3fa7e802e89ad
#
_cell.length_a   1.000
_cell.length_b   1.000
_cell.length_c   1.000
_cell.angle_alpha   90.00
_cell.angle_beta   90.00
_cell.angle_gamma   90.00
#
_symmetry.space_group_name_H-M   'P 1'
#
loop_
_entity.id
_entity.type
_entity.pdbx_description
1 polymer ?
#
loop_
_entity_poly.entity_id
_entity_poly.type
_entity_poly.pdbx_seq_one_letter_code
_entity_poly.pdbx_strand_id
1 'polypeptide(L)'
;PAQVTPDDICTAVDRAGYSASPVSTGTDAGPSGSAQARTGAAHMESPSKKLEAAASAMRTRLIVSIVFLVPLFYIGMGHMLGWPLPGVFTDHTHSMTLALTELVLLIPIVYVNDAYFINGFKSLAHGAPTMDALIAVGATASIAWSLYAMFIMADQLAAGQVREAMMTGMDNLYFESAGTILSLVTVGKYLETRSKSKTGGAIARNIPLLHFSYNPLLRKL
;
A
#
# COMPACT_ATOMS: atom_id res chain seq x y z
N PRO A 1 29.26 -26.85 -22.07
CA PRO A 1 28.08 -26.18 -21.53
C PRO A 1 28.33 -25.88 -20.06
N ALA A 2 28.34 -24.56 -19.71
CA ALA A 2 28.56 -24.12 -18.35
C ALA A 2 27.35 -24.57 -17.50
N GLN A 3 27.65 -25.32 -16.44
CA GLN A 3 26.62 -25.70 -15.47
C GLN A 3 26.31 -24.48 -14.61
N VAL A 4 25.12 -23.95 -14.76
CA VAL A 4 24.61 -22.84 -13.93
C VAL A 4 24.25 -23.44 -12.57
N THR A 5 24.87 -22.94 -11.51
CA THR A 5 24.57 -23.37 -10.15
C THR A 5 23.33 -22.68 -9.60
N PRO A 6 22.59 -23.26 -8.64
CA PRO A 6 21.45 -22.61 -8.00
C PRO A 6 21.79 -21.23 -7.40
N ASP A 7 23.02 -21.07 -6.91
CA ASP A 7 23.52 -19.81 -6.35
C ASP A 7 23.71 -18.73 -7.41
N ASP A 8 24.10 -19.09 -8.63
CA ASP A 8 24.20 -18.14 -9.75
C ASP A 8 22.81 -17.60 -10.14
N ILE A 9 21.78 -18.45 -10.07
CA ILE A 9 20.39 -18.07 -10.33
C ILE A 9 19.91 -17.12 -9.21
N CYS A 10 20.13 -17.44 -7.96
CA CYS A 10 19.76 -16.58 -6.84
C CYS A 10 20.44 -15.19 -6.93
N THR A 11 21.72 -15.16 -7.27
CA THR A 11 22.47 -13.89 -7.45
C THR A 11 21.94 -13.06 -8.62
N ALA A 12 21.55 -13.71 -9.72
CA ALA A 12 20.96 -13.01 -10.87
C ALA A 12 19.56 -12.43 -10.54
N VAL A 13 18.77 -13.15 -9.77
CA VAL A 13 17.43 -12.71 -9.32
C VAL A 13 17.55 -11.55 -8.32
N ASP A 14 18.52 -11.60 -7.40
CA ASP A 14 18.77 -10.50 -6.46
C ASP A 14 19.25 -9.22 -7.17
N ARG A 15 20.07 -9.36 -8.22
CA ARG A 15 20.45 -8.21 -9.08
C ARG A 15 19.27 -7.60 -9.83
N ALA A 16 18.26 -8.40 -10.14
CA ALA A 16 17.02 -7.93 -10.75
C ALA A 16 16.04 -7.31 -9.74
N GLY A 17 16.41 -7.21 -8.45
CA GLY A 17 15.58 -6.62 -7.39
C GLY A 17 14.53 -7.54 -6.80
N TYR A 18 14.62 -8.84 -7.06
CA TYR A 18 13.74 -9.87 -6.51
C TYR A 18 14.54 -10.77 -5.55
N SER A 19 13.91 -11.26 -4.49
CA SER A 19 14.52 -12.21 -3.58
C SER A 19 14.17 -13.64 -3.98
N ALA A 20 15.17 -14.48 -4.20
CA ALA A 20 15.01 -15.91 -4.45
C ALA A 20 15.77 -16.72 -3.42
N SER A 21 15.14 -17.78 -2.89
CA SER A 21 15.81 -18.76 -2.03
C SER A 21 15.63 -20.16 -2.63
N PRO A 22 16.70 -21.00 -2.63
CA PRO A 22 16.60 -22.36 -3.13
C PRO A 22 15.65 -23.19 -2.26
N VAL A 23 14.71 -23.89 -2.89
CA VAL A 23 13.86 -24.88 -2.23
C VAL A 23 14.66 -26.18 -2.16
N SER A 24 15.16 -26.53 -0.98
CA SER A 24 15.77 -27.85 -0.75
C SER A 24 14.69 -28.93 -0.84
N THR A 25 14.60 -29.59 -1.99
CA THR A 25 13.93 -30.87 -2.12
C THR A 25 14.79 -31.93 -1.41
N GLY A 26 14.46 -32.19 -0.15
CA GLY A 26 15.12 -33.26 0.61
C GLY A 26 14.82 -34.63 0.03
N THR A 27 15.77 -35.16 -0.72
CA THR A 27 15.89 -36.59 -1.02
C THR A 27 17.38 -36.94 -0.90
N ASP A 28 17.81 -37.20 0.33
CA ASP A 28 18.87 -38.17 0.58
C ASP A 28 18.81 -38.59 2.05
N ALA A 29 18.35 -39.81 2.23
CA ALA A 29 18.41 -40.55 3.48
C ALA A 29 19.81 -41.17 3.60
N GLY A 30 20.63 -40.68 4.53
CA GLY A 30 21.87 -41.33 4.98
C GLY A 30 21.97 -41.20 6.50
N PRO A 31 22.19 -42.29 7.26
CA PRO A 31 22.17 -42.29 8.70
C PRO A 31 23.54 -42.00 9.27
N SER A 32 23.74 -40.91 10.00
CA SER A 32 24.73 -40.86 11.11
C SER A 32 24.86 -39.44 11.67
N GLY A 33 24.73 -39.31 13.01
CA GLY A 33 25.22 -38.13 13.71
C GLY A 33 24.19 -37.42 14.59
N SER A 34 24.07 -37.96 15.78
CA SER A 34 23.37 -37.40 16.95
C SER A 34 23.80 -35.97 17.29
N ALA A 35 22.82 -35.24 17.92
CA ALA A 35 22.96 -34.03 18.72
C ALA A 35 23.14 -32.71 17.95
N GLN A 36 22.03 -32.06 17.68
CA GLN A 36 21.71 -30.65 17.99
C GLN A 36 20.46 -30.16 17.25
N ALA A 37 19.36 -30.90 17.36
CA ALA A 37 18.07 -30.48 16.88
C ALA A 37 17.24 -29.86 18.02
N ARG A 38 17.58 -28.64 18.42
CA ARG A 38 16.71 -27.80 19.25
C ARG A 38 17.07 -26.35 19.03
N THR A 39 16.56 -25.75 18.00
CA THR A 39 16.22 -24.32 17.83
C THR A 39 16.13 -24.01 16.32
N GLY A 40 15.03 -24.43 15.70
CA GLY A 40 14.83 -24.17 14.27
C GLY A 40 13.46 -24.64 13.76
N ALA A 41 12.50 -24.83 14.66
CA ALA A 41 11.10 -24.86 14.24
C ALA A 41 10.62 -23.43 14.00
N ALA A 42 11.30 -22.70 13.12
CA ALA A 42 10.74 -21.52 12.50
C ALA A 42 9.54 -22.01 11.67
N HIS A 43 8.40 -21.80 12.26
CA HIS A 43 7.06 -22.01 11.79
C HIS A 43 7.00 -21.76 10.27
N MET A 44 6.97 -22.82 9.49
CA MET A 44 6.72 -22.77 8.04
C MET A 44 5.24 -22.44 7.88
N GLU A 45 4.93 -21.15 8.10
CA GLU A 45 3.58 -20.62 7.89
C GLU A 45 3.18 -20.92 6.46
N SER A 46 2.12 -21.70 6.31
CA SER A 46 1.61 -22.07 4.99
C SER A 46 1.38 -20.80 4.15
N PRO A 47 1.72 -20.81 2.84
CA PRO A 47 1.55 -19.64 1.96
C PRO A 47 0.15 -19.04 2.02
N SER A 48 -0.88 -19.86 2.30
CA SER A 48 -2.25 -19.41 2.50
C SER A 48 -2.42 -18.52 3.74
N LYS A 49 -1.78 -18.84 4.88
CA LYS A 49 -1.84 -18.02 6.09
C LYS A 49 -1.17 -16.66 5.90
N LYS A 50 -0.06 -16.61 5.19
CA LYS A 50 0.61 -15.35 4.85
C LYS A 50 -0.25 -14.47 3.95
N LEU A 51 -0.95 -15.06 2.97
CA LEU A 51 -1.90 -14.36 2.10
C LEU A 51 -3.13 -13.84 2.88
N GLU A 52 -3.65 -14.62 3.82
CA GLU A 52 -4.76 -14.19 4.67
C GLU A 52 -4.34 -13.07 5.63
N ALA A 53 -3.16 -13.16 6.22
CA ALA A 53 -2.60 -12.09 7.06
C ALA A 53 -2.36 -10.81 6.26
N ALA A 54 -1.85 -10.90 5.04
CA ALA A 54 -1.68 -9.75 4.14
C ALA A 54 -3.03 -9.13 3.75
N ALA A 55 -4.05 -9.95 3.47
CA ALA A 55 -5.39 -9.48 3.15
C ALA A 55 -6.06 -8.79 4.36
N SER A 56 -5.87 -9.30 5.59
CA SER A 56 -6.41 -8.69 6.80
C SER A 56 -5.73 -7.35 7.12
N ALA A 57 -4.41 -7.26 6.98
CA ALA A 57 -3.69 -6.00 7.15
C ALA A 57 -4.12 -4.95 6.13
N MET A 58 -4.32 -5.34 4.86
CA MET A 58 -4.84 -4.44 3.84
C MET A 58 -6.28 -4.00 4.11
N ARG A 59 -7.12 -4.88 4.67
CA ARG A 59 -8.49 -4.52 5.07
C ARG A 59 -8.49 -3.42 6.13
N THR A 60 -7.63 -3.51 7.13
CA THR A 60 -7.51 -2.49 8.18
C THR A 60 -7.06 -1.15 7.59
N ARG A 61 -6.04 -1.15 6.72
CA ARG A 61 -5.59 0.05 6.01
C ARG A 61 -6.73 0.68 5.21
N LEU A 62 -7.50 -0.13 4.49
CA LEU A 62 -8.65 0.31 3.70
C LEU A 62 -9.73 0.96 4.57
N ILE A 63 -10.11 0.33 5.68
CA ILE A 63 -11.15 0.86 6.57
C ILE A 63 -10.71 2.20 7.15
N VAL A 64 -9.48 2.30 7.66
CA VAL A 64 -8.95 3.57 8.20
C VAL A 64 -8.93 4.64 7.10
N SER A 65 -8.42 4.32 5.91
CA SER A 65 -8.39 5.27 4.79
C SER A 65 -9.78 5.79 4.43
N ILE A 66 -10.80 4.92 4.35
CA ILE A 66 -12.17 5.33 3.99
C ILE A 66 -12.80 6.15 5.12
N VAL A 67 -12.63 5.74 6.38
CA VAL A 67 -13.21 6.46 7.54
C VAL A 67 -12.72 7.91 7.61
N PHE A 68 -11.45 8.15 7.30
CA PHE A 68 -10.90 9.51 7.29
C PHE A 68 -11.09 10.23 5.95
N LEU A 69 -11.17 9.50 4.83
CA LEU A 69 -11.42 10.10 3.52
C LEU A 69 -12.81 10.71 3.42
N VAL A 70 -13.84 10.04 3.96
CA VAL A 70 -15.23 10.54 3.85
C VAL A 70 -15.39 11.94 4.47
N PRO A 71 -14.98 12.21 5.71
CA PRO A 71 -15.05 13.56 6.26
C PRO A 71 -14.08 14.53 5.55
N LEU A 72 -12.90 14.10 5.13
CA LEU A 72 -11.96 14.90 4.36
C LEU A 72 -12.59 15.38 3.05
N PHE A 73 -13.19 14.47 2.29
CA PHE A 73 -13.87 14.78 1.03
C PHE A 73 -15.12 15.65 1.24
N TYR A 74 -15.87 15.39 2.34
CA TYR A 74 -17.04 16.19 2.68
C TYR A 74 -16.67 17.66 2.97
N ILE A 75 -15.57 17.90 3.66
CA ILE A 75 -15.10 19.25 3.99
C ILE A 75 -14.50 19.93 2.75
N GLY A 76 -13.58 19.26 2.04
CA GLY A 76 -12.89 19.84 0.89
C GLY A 76 -13.82 20.17 -0.27
N MET A 77 -14.75 19.25 -0.61
CA MET A 77 -15.69 19.44 -1.72
C MET A 77 -17.01 20.08 -1.30
N GLY A 78 -17.30 20.18 0.00
CA GLY A 78 -18.62 20.61 0.50
C GLY A 78 -19.01 22.01 0.06
N HIS A 79 -18.06 22.94 0.03
CA HIS A 79 -18.34 24.31 -0.42
C HIS A 79 -18.66 24.40 -1.92
N MET A 80 -18.03 23.55 -2.75
CA MET A 80 -18.24 23.49 -4.20
C MET A 80 -19.56 22.83 -4.54
N LEU A 81 -19.96 21.79 -3.79
CA LEU A 81 -21.20 21.05 -3.98
C LEU A 81 -22.43 21.67 -3.29
N GLY A 82 -22.23 22.77 -2.53
CA GLY A 82 -23.28 23.43 -1.78
C GLY A 82 -23.85 22.59 -0.62
N TRP A 83 -23.06 21.68 -0.08
CA TRP A 83 -23.49 20.88 1.09
C TRP A 83 -23.55 21.73 2.35
N PRO A 84 -24.43 21.41 3.31
CA PRO A 84 -24.52 22.13 4.57
C PRO A 84 -23.26 21.84 5.41
N LEU A 85 -22.29 22.73 5.34
CA LEU A 85 -21.11 22.68 6.19
C LEU A 85 -21.44 23.25 7.59
N PRO A 86 -20.85 22.71 8.66
CA PRO A 86 -20.94 23.33 9.98
C PRO A 86 -20.50 24.80 9.92
N GLY A 87 -21.17 25.69 10.68
CA GLY A 87 -20.94 27.13 10.62
C GLY A 87 -19.51 27.58 10.84
N VAL A 88 -18.70 26.75 11.51
CA VAL A 88 -17.25 26.99 11.68
C VAL A 88 -16.48 26.98 10.35
N PHE A 89 -16.98 26.33 9.32
CA PHE A 89 -16.34 26.23 8.00
C PHE A 89 -16.96 27.12 6.93
N THR A 90 -18.09 27.79 7.24
CA THR A 90 -18.79 28.68 6.30
C THR A 90 -18.37 30.14 6.46
N ASP A 91 -17.75 30.48 7.55
CA ASP A 91 -17.33 31.86 7.82
C ASP A 91 -15.97 32.15 7.15
N HIS A 92 -15.88 33.21 6.38
CA HIS A 92 -14.71 33.62 5.60
C HIS A 92 -13.42 33.80 6.43
N THR A 93 -13.57 34.03 7.74
CA THR A 93 -12.45 34.16 8.67
C THR A 93 -11.81 32.85 9.07
N HIS A 94 -12.45 31.71 8.78
CA HIS A 94 -12.01 30.37 9.20
C HIS A 94 -11.38 29.52 8.10
N SER A 95 -10.98 30.13 6.97
CA SER A 95 -10.34 29.42 5.85
C SER A 95 -9.09 28.63 6.26
N MET A 96 -8.29 29.17 7.18
CA MET A 96 -7.12 28.47 7.72
C MET A 96 -7.51 27.28 8.61
N THR A 97 -8.61 27.39 9.37
CA THR A 97 -9.13 26.28 10.18
C THR A 97 -9.58 25.12 9.30
N LEU A 98 -10.20 25.41 8.16
CA LEU A 98 -10.58 24.41 7.16
C LEU A 98 -9.33 23.67 6.65
N ALA A 99 -8.31 24.40 6.17
CA ALA A 99 -7.07 23.83 5.66
C ALA A 99 -6.34 22.95 6.69
N LEU A 100 -6.28 23.41 7.96
CA LEU A 100 -5.71 22.61 9.06
C LEU A 100 -6.53 21.37 9.37
N THR A 101 -7.86 21.45 9.30
CA THR A 101 -8.72 20.27 9.52
C THR A 101 -8.52 19.21 8.43
N GLU A 102 -8.41 19.63 7.17
CA GLU A 102 -8.09 18.73 6.06
C GLU A 102 -6.73 18.07 6.23
N LEU A 103 -5.70 18.85 6.62
CA LEU A 103 -4.37 18.31 6.89
C LEU A 103 -4.40 17.27 8.02
N VAL A 104 -5.09 17.55 9.13
CA VAL A 104 -5.22 16.62 10.28
C VAL A 104 -5.95 15.33 9.86
N LEU A 105 -6.99 15.43 9.05
CA LEU A 105 -7.71 14.26 8.52
C LEU A 105 -6.89 13.45 7.52
N LEU A 106 -5.97 14.09 6.80
CA LEU A 106 -5.09 13.42 5.85
C LEU A 106 -3.99 12.60 6.55
N ILE A 107 -3.47 13.06 7.70
CA ILE A 107 -2.35 12.40 8.42
C ILE A 107 -2.58 10.91 8.65
N PRO A 108 -3.72 10.44 9.19
CA PRO A 108 -3.97 9.01 9.38
C PRO A 108 -3.98 8.22 8.06
N ILE A 109 -4.47 8.82 6.97
CA ILE A 109 -4.49 8.20 5.65
C ILE A 109 -3.07 7.98 5.14
N VAL A 110 -2.21 9.00 5.25
CA VAL A 110 -0.79 8.94 4.86
C VAL A 110 -0.05 7.91 5.71
N TYR A 111 -0.26 7.94 7.03
CA TYR A 111 0.41 7.06 7.98
C TYR A 111 0.12 5.57 7.70
N VAL A 112 -1.14 5.21 7.46
CA VAL A 112 -1.53 3.82 7.18
C VAL A 112 -1.03 3.36 5.80
N ASN A 113 -0.80 4.30 4.89
CA ASN A 113 -0.37 4.06 3.51
C ASN A 113 1.10 4.42 3.25
N ASP A 114 1.93 4.51 4.30
CA ASP A 114 3.36 4.85 4.24
C ASP A 114 4.17 3.96 3.29
N ALA A 115 3.79 2.69 3.18
CA ALA A 115 4.44 1.72 2.30
C ALA A 115 4.48 2.17 0.83
N TYR A 116 3.49 2.93 0.35
CA TYR A 116 3.51 3.47 -1.02
C TYR A 116 4.60 4.50 -1.21
N PHE A 117 4.83 5.35 -0.21
CA PHE A 117 5.90 6.35 -0.26
C PHE A 117 7.27 5.69 -0.18
N ILE A 118 7.47 4.78 0.78
CA ILE A 118 8.75 4.08 0.97
C ILE A 118 9.13 3.27 -0.28
N ASN A 119 8.21 2.42 -0.77
CA ASN A 119 8.46 1.58 -1.93
C ASN A 119 8.55 2.40 -3.22
N GLY A 120 7.69 3.42 -3.36
CA GLY A 120 7.63 4.30 -4.52
C GLY A 120 8.92 5.09 -4.70
N PHE A 121 9.40 5.79 -3.68
CA PHE A 121 10.64 6.54 -3.74
C PHE A 121 11.87 5.64 -3.85
N LYS A 122 11.86 4.47 -3.20
CA LYS A 122 12.93 3.49 -3.36
C LYS A 122 13.03 2.99 -4.79
N SER A 123 11.93 2.62 -5.43
CA SER A 123 11.92 2.15 -6.82
C SER A 123 12.35 3.25 -7.79
N LEU A 124 11.94 4.50 -7.53
CA LEU A 124 12.34 5.65 -8.33
C LEU A 124 13.85 5.90 -8.23
N ALA A 125 14.42 5.83 -7.03
CA ALA A 125 15.86 5.99 -6.80
C ALA A 125 16.70 4.90 -7.47
N HIS A 126 16.16 3.70 -7.70
CA HIS A 126 16.83 2.62 -8.41
C HIS A 126 16.61 2.65 -9.93
N GLY A 127 15.94 3.68 -10.46
CA GLY A 127 15.69 3.80 -11.90
C GLY A 127 14.67 2.80 -12.47
N ALA A 128 13.93 2.11 -11.62
CA ALA A 128 12.89 1.15 -11.98
C ALA A 128 11.51 1.67 -11.50
N PRO A 129 10.92 2.69 -12.15
CA PRO A 129 9.67 3.29 -11.71
C PRO A 129 8.54 2.26 -11.74
N THR A 130 7.87 2.11 -10.61
CA THR A 130 6.71 1.24 -10.42
C THR A 130 5.42 2.06 -10.29
N MET A 131 4.27 1.38 -10.28
CA MET A 131 2.99 2.04 -9.99
C MET A 131 3.02 2.76 -8.63
N ASP A 132 3.70 2.20 -7.62
CA ASP A 132 3.85 2.83 -6.31
C ASP A 132 4.67 4.14 -6.39
N ALA A 133 5.65 4.24 -7.31
CA ALA A 133 6.40 5.48 -7.54
C ALA A 133 5.50 6.61 -8.06
N LEU A 134 4.60 6.31 -9.00
CA LEU A 134 3.66 7.29 -9.53
C LEU A 134 2.71 7.81 -8.44
N ILE A 135 2.20 6.91 -7.58
CA ILE A 135 1.35 7.25 -6.46
C ILE A 135 2.08 8.13 -5.45
N ALA A 136 3.32 7.73 -5.09
CA ALA A 136 4.14 8.48 -4.13
C ALA A 136 4.42 9.91 -4.63
N VAL A 137 4.80 10.07 -5.90
CA VAL A 137 5.08 11.38 -6.49
C VAL A 137 3.81 12.23 -6.54
N GLY A 138 2.69 11.68 -7.02
CA GLY A 138 1.43 12.41 -7.13
C GLY A 138 0.88 12.87 -5.78
N ALA A 139 0.83 11.96 -4.79
CA ALA A 139 0.38 12.30 -3.44
C ALA A 139 1.32 13.31 -2.75
N THR A 140 2.64 13.14 -2.89
CA THR A 140 3.62 14.10 -2.33
C THR A 140 3.50 15.47 -2.97
N ALA A 141 3.32 15.54 -4.29
CA ALA A 141 3.14 16.80 -4.99
C ALA A 141 1.87 17.53 -4.52
N SER A 142 0.74 16.81 -4.38
CA SER A 142 -0.52 17.37 -3.86
C SER A 142 -0.35 17.90 -2.44
N ILE A 143 0.30 17.14 -1.57
CA ILE A 143 0.55 17.55 -0.17
C ILE A 143 1.48 18.77 -0.13
N ALA A 144 2.58 18.74 -0.87
CA ALA A 144 3.56 19.83 -0.88
C ALA A 144 2.95 21.14 -1.40
N TRP A 145 2.14 21.03 -2.47
CA TRP A 145 1.44 22.19 -3.02
C TRP A 145 0.43 22.77 -2.03
N SER A 146 -0.37 21.93 -1.36
CA SER A 146 -1.34 22.37 -0.37
C SER A 146 -0.69 23.00 0.86
N LEU A 147 0.45 22.46 1.31
CA LEU A 147 1.25 23.09 2.36
C LEU A 147 1.75 24.46 1.94
N TYR A 148 2.26 24.60 0.71
CA TYR A 148 2.67 25.90 0.17
C TYR A 148 1.50 26.88 0.11
N ALA A 149 0.33 26.44 -0.35
CA ALA A 149 -0.89 27.26 -0.35
C ALA A 149 -1.29 27.73 1.05
N MET A 150 -1.14 26.87 2.08
CA MET A 150 -1.38 27.25 3.47
C MET A 150 -0.45 28.38 3.94
N PHE A 151 0.82 28.38 3.55
CA PHE A 151 1.74 29.48 3.87
C PHE A 151 1.29 30.78 3.21
N ILE A 152 0.87 30.74 1.94
CA ILE A 152 0.30 31.93 1.25
C ILE A 152 -0.96 32.42 1.96
N MET A 153 -1.87 31.52 2.34
CA MET A 153 -3.08 31.88 3.09
C MET A 153 -2.76 32.55 4.42
N ALA A 154 -1.75 32.04 5.16
CA ALA A 154 -1.33 32.61 6.42
C ALA A 154 -0.80 34.06 6.23
N ASP A 155 -0.02 34.30 5.19
CA ASP A 155 0.53 35.62 4.86
C ASP A 155 -0.58 36.59 4.43
N GLN A 156 -1.53 36.15 3.60
CA GLN A 156 -2.71 36.93 3.20
C GLN A 156 -3.60 37.29 4.39
N LEU A 157 -3.81 36.39 5.35
CA LEU A 157 -4.57 36.65 6.56
C LEU A 157 -3.85 37.65 7.46
N ALA A 158 -2.53 37.57 7.60
CA ALA A 158 -1.72 38.51 8.33
C ALA A 158 -1.77 39.92 7.72
N ALA A 159 -1.89 40.01 6.39
CA ALA A 159 -2.06 41.26 5.65
C ALA A 159 -3.52 41.79 5.68
N GLY A 160 -4.46 41.08 6.32
CA GLY A 160 -5.88 41.48 6.38
C GLY A 160 -6.67 41.16 5.09
N GLN A 161 -6.08 40.40 4.17
CA GLN A 161 -6.66 40.00 2.88
C GLN A 161 -7.50 38.72 3.04
N VAL A 162 -8.55 38.76 3.82
CA VAL A 162 -9.38 37.57 4.17
C VAL A 162 -10.01 36.94 2.95
N ARG A 163 -10.43 37.74 1.98
CA ARG A 163 -11.07 37.25 0.74
C ARG A 163 -10.09 36.47 -0.15
N GLU A 164 -8.87 36.99 -0.31
CA GLU A 164 -7.80 36.34 -1.06
C GLU A 164 -7.40 35.03 -0.41
N ALA A 165 -7.25 35.01 0.91
CA ALA A 165 -6.95 33.78 1.65
C ALA A 165 -8.03 32.71 1.46
N MET A 166 -9.32 33.10 1.46
CA MET A 166 -10.42 32.20 1.19
C MET A 166 -10.36 31.64 -0.23
N MET A 167 -10.12 32.46 -1.26
CA MET A 167 -9.98 32.02 -2.65
C MET A 167 -8.79 31.09 -2.82
N THR A 168 -7.65 31.42 -2.19
CA THR A 168 -6.47 30.54 -2.21
C THR A 168 -6.79 29.18 -1.59
N GLY A 169 -7.54 29.12 -0.50
CA GLY A 169 -7.98 27.87 0.11
C GLY A 169 -8.90 27.05 -0.78
N MET A 170 -9.86 27.69 -1.44
CA MET A 170 -10.79 27.00 -2.33
C MET A 170 -10.13 26.44 -3.59
N ASP A 171 -9.15 27.14 -4.15
CA ASP A 171 -8.58 26.82 -5.46
C ASP A 171 -7.28 26.01 -5.37
N ASN A 172 -6.56 26.06 -4.24
CA ASN A 172 -5.20 25.56 -4.14
C ASN A 172 -4.97 24.49 -3.05
N LEU A 173 -5.99 24.08 -2.31
CA LEU A 173 -5.90 22.95 -1.40
C LEU A 173 -6.24 21.64 -2.15
N TYR A 174 -5.31 20.70 -2.11
CA TYR A 174 -5.43 19.37 -2.77
C TYR A 174 -5.21 18.23 -1.77
N PHE A 175 -5.50 18.46 -0.49
CA PHE A 175 -5.37 17.40 0.54
C PHE A 175 -6.36 16.27 0.30
N GLU A 176 -7.59 16.57 -0.13
CA GLU A 176 -8.59 15.57 -0.49
C GLU A 176 -8.16 14.75 -1.71
N SER A 177 -7.45 15.37 -2.67
CA SER A 177 -6.91 14.66 -3.85
C SER A 177 -5.84 13.67 -3.45
N ALA A 178 -4.88 14.05 -2.58
CA ALA A 178 -3.89 13.14 -2.04
C ALA A 178 -4.53 11.97 -1.28
N GLY A 179 -5.50 12.25 -0.40
CA GLY A 179 -6.27 11.24 0.33
C GLY A 179 -7.04 10.30 -0.58
N THR A 180 -7.66 10.83 -1.63
CA THR A 180 -8.41 10.05 -2.62
C THR A 180 -7.51 9.12 -3.41
N ILE A 181 -6.36 9.61 -3.91
CA ILE A 181 -5.38 8.80 -4.64
C ILE A 181 -4.92 7.61 -3.77
N LEU A 182 -4.49 7.86 -2.52
CA LEU A 182 -4.01 6.82 -1.60
C LEU A 182 -5.11 5.80 -1.28
N SER A 183 -6.32 6.27 -1.00
CA SER A 183 -7.44 5.40 -0.64
C SER A 183 -7.91 4.56 -1.82
N LEU A 184 -8.05 5.15 -3.01
CA LEU A 184 -8.49 4.44 -4.22
C LEU A 184 -7.52 3.34 -4.63
N VAL A 185 -6.21 3.63 -4.57
CA VAL A 185 -5.18 2.62 -4.84
C VAL A 185 -5.21 1.50 -3.80
N THR A 186 -5.43 1.82 -2.53
CA THR A 186 -5.58 0.82 -1.47
C THR A 186 -6.79 -0.07 -1.70
N VAL A 187 -7.93 0.48 -2.18
CA VAL A 187 -9.09 -0.31 -2.65
C VAL A 187 -8.66 -1.27 -3.76
N GLY A 188 -7.98 -0.78 -4.79
CA GLY A 188 -7.52 -1.59 -5.92
C GLY A 188 -6.62 -2.74 -5.48
N LYS A 189 -5.62 -2.46 -4.66
CA LYS A 189 -4.71 -3.49 -4.12
C LYS A 189 -5.41 -4.50 -3.19
N TYR A 190 -6.37 -4.05 -2.39
CA TYR A 190 -7.18 -4.96 -1.58
C TYR A 190 -7.99 -5.93 -2.45
N LEU A 191 -8.66 -5.43 -3.50
CA LEU A 191 -9.42 -6.27 -4.44
C LEU A 191 -8.52 -7.27 -5.17
N GLU A 192 -7.34 -6.83 -5.62
CA GLU A 192 -6.34 -7.69 -6.24
C GLU A 192 -5.89 -8.81 -5.30
N THR A 193 -5.49 -8.47 -4.07
CA THR A 193 -5.05 -9.44 -3.07
C THR A 193 -6.16 -10.43 -2.72
N ARG A 194 -7.39 -9.96 -2.57
CA ARG A 194 -8.56 -10.79 -2.31
C ARG A 194 -8.87 -11.76 -3.45
N SER A 195 -8.73 -11.33 -4.70
CA SER A 195 -8.90 -12.19 -5.88
C SER A 195 -7.83 -13.27 -5.93
N LYS A 196 -6.57 -12.92 -5.71
CA LYS A 196 -5.44 -13.86 -5.69
C LYS A 196 -5.57 -14.89 -4.57
N SER A 197 -6.02 -14.52 -3.39
CA SER A 197 -6.21 -15.45 -2.27
C SER A 197 -7.30 -16.50 -2.55
N LYS A 198 -8.38 -16.11 -3.23
CA LYS A 198 -9.45 -17.04 -3.62
C LYS A 198 -8.98 -18.06 -4.67
N THR A 199 -8.22 -17.61 -5.66
CA THR A 199 -7.71 -18.46 -6.74
C THR A 199 -6.61 -19.41 -6.24
N GLY A 200 -5.69 -18.94 -5.40
CA GLY A 200 -4.64 -19.75 -4.79
C GLY A 200 -5.18 -20.88 -3.91
N GLY A 201 -6.24 -20.62 -3.14
CA GLY A 201 -6.92 -21.62 -2.33
C GLY A 201 -7.61 -22.73 -3.14
N ALA A 202 -8.14 -22.41 -4.32
CA ALA A 202 -8.76 -23.38 -5.22
C ALA A 202 -7.71 -24.33 -5.85
N ILE A 203 -6.56 -23.80 -6.25
CA ILE A 203 -5.45 -24.57 -6.82
C ILE A 203 -4.84 -25.49 -5.76
N ALA A 204 -4.58 -24.99 -4.53
CA ALA A 204 -4.02 -25.80 -3.44
C ALA A 204 -4.94 -26.95 -3.03
N ARG A 205 -6.26 -26.83 -3.22
CA ARG A 205 -7.23 -27.87 -2.91
C ARG A 205 -7.28 -28.97 -3.98
N ASN A 206 -6.92 -28.66 -5.23
CA ASN A 206 -6.98 -29.59 -6.37
C ASN A 206 -5.66 -30.32 -6.65
N ILE A 207 -4.52 -29.81 -6.19
CA ILE A 207 -3.21 -30.46 -6.36
C ILE A 207 -3.14 -31.85 -5.72
N PRO A 208 -3.65 -32.12 -4.50
CA PRO A 208 -3.66 -33.47 -3.92
C PRO A 208 -4.45 -34.48 -4.74
N LEU A 209 -5.53 -34.06 -5.41
CA LEU A 209 -6.36 -34.93 -6.23
C LEU A 209 -5.67 -35.35 -7.53
N LEU A 210 -4.87 -34.45 -8.12
CA LEU A 210 -4.09 -34.78 -9.32
C LEU A 210 -2.92 -35.74 -9.03
N HIS A 211 -2.30 -35.60 -7.86
CA HIS A 211 -1.20 -36.48 -7.45
C HIS A 211 -1.69 -37.89 -7.14
N PHE A 212 -2.90 -38.05 -6.63
CA PHE A 212 -3.51 -39.36 -6.36
C PHE A 212 -3.99 -40.07 -7.65
N SER A 213 -4.36 -39.30 -8.68
CA SER A 213 -4.83 -39.86 -9.95
C SER A 213 -3.68 -40.29 -10.89
N TYR A 214 -2.46 -39.79 -10.70
CA TYR A 214 -1.32 -40.11 -11.57
C TYR A 214 -0.51 -41.34 -11.11
N ASN A 215 -0.70 -41.80 -9.88
CA ASN A 215 0.09 -42.90 -9.28
C ASN A 215 -0.34 -44.34 -9.63
N PRO A 216 -1.53 -44.66 -10.20
CA PRO A 216 -1.85 -46.03 -10.54
C PRO A 216 -1.21 -46.50 -11.86
N LEU A 217 -0.70 -45.62 -12.71
CA LEU A 217 -0.16 -46.02 -14.01
C LEU A 217 1.33 -46.39 -13.98
N LEU A 218 2.08 -46.02 -12.94
CA LEU A 218 3.50 -46.37 -12.78
C LEU A 218 3.75 -47.71 -12.06
N ARG A 219 2.71 -48.43 -11.64
CA ARG A 219 2.84 -49.68 -10.89
C ARG A 219 2.81 -50.93 -11.83
N LYS A 220 2.78 -50.77 -13.14
CA LYS A 220 2.71 -51.86 -14.13
C LYS A 220 3.81 -51.82 -15.20
N LEU A 221 4.93 -51.18 -14.92
CA LEU A 221 6.19 -51.34 -15.64
C LEU A 221 7.29 -51.66 -14.62
#